data_d20a81c34bedb9e772cce96deaa8b8fd
#
_entry.id   d20a81c34bedb9e772cce96deaa8b8fd
#
_cell.length_a   1.000
_cell.length_b   1.000
_cell.length_c   1.000
_cell.angle_alpha   90.00
_cell.angle_beta   90.00
_cell.angle_gamma   90.00
#
_symmetry.space_group_name_H-M   'P 1'
#
loop_
_entity.id
_entity.type
_entity.pdbx_description
1 polymer ?
#
loop_
_entity_poly.entity_id
_entity_poly.type
_entity_poly.pdbx_seq_one_letter_code
_entity_poly.pdbx_strand_id
1 'polypeptide(L)'
;MKNILVIDDEIDICNNIKAILTDEGFNIQVAHNSDDAFNYISKHSYNLIILDVWLDNSKYDGLEILKQIRKNLTIPIIIISGHGNIEMAVSAIKDGANEFIEKPFNTERLLLSVNRSIELHEVKHENRILKEGSISDYKFIGESSAIIKIKQQIVKIAPTSSRVMIYGESGTGKDIIAKEIHKNSRNKDGPFIILNAALMEPENLESELFGIQDNNLYEIGHLEKAENGTLFIDEVGEMPLQTQA
;
A
#
# COMPACT_ATOMS: atom_id res chain seq x y z
N MET A 1 -6.50 -6.31 20.26
CA MET A 1 -5.87 -5.16 20.91
C MET A 1 -4.69 -4.75 20.04
N LYS A 2 -4.51 -3.47 19.70
CA LYS A 2 -3.40 -3.03 18.85
C LYS A 2 -2.17 -2.75 19.71
N ASN A 3 -0.99 -3.20 19.27
CA ASN A 3 0.26 -3.05 20.01
C ASN A 3 1.02 -1.82 19.49
N ILE A 4 1.47 -0.97 20.40
CA ILE A 4 2.27 0.23 20.09
C ILE A 4 3.59 0.14 20.85
N LEU A 5 4.71 0.42 20.17
CA LEU A 5 6.02 0.58 20.78
C LEU A 5 6.32 2.06 20.92
N VAL A 6 6.63 2.50 22.12
CA VAL A 6 7.09 3.85 22.43
C VAL A 6 8.59 3.80 22.73
N ILE A 7 9.38 4.60 22.02
CA ILE A 7 10.83 4.68 22.15
C ILE A 7 11.20 6.10 22.52
N ASP A 8 11.56 6.31 23.76
CA ASP A 8 11.92 7.62 24.34
C ASP A 8 12.74 7.38 25.61
N ASP A 9 13.83 8.06 25.81
CA ASP A 9 14.68 7.91 27.00
C ASP A 9 14.10 8.61 28.23
N GLU A 10 13.18 9.56 28.04
CA GLU A 10 12.49 10.26 29.10
C GLU A 10 11.35 9.40 29.69
N ILE A 11 11.59 8.85 30.89
CA ILE A 11 10.64 7.95 31.58
C ILE A 11 9.27 8.63 31.78
N ASP A 12 9.23 9.90 32.14
CA ASP A 12 7.99 10.62 32.40
C ASP A 12 7.15 10.79 31.11
N ILE A 13 7.78 11.04 29.98
CA ILE A 13 7.12 11.11 28.68
C ILE A 13 6.56 9.74 28.28
N CYS A 14 7.36 8.69 28.42
CA CYS A 14 6.93 7.32 28.20
C CYS A 14 5.71 6.95 29.04
N ASN A 15 5.72 7.28 30.34
CA ASN A 15 4.61 7.01 31.26
C ASN A 15 3.35 7.78 30.87
N ASN A 16 3.49 9.04 30.47
CA ASN A 16 2.38 9.87 30.02
C ASN A 16 1.75 9.32 28.72
N ILE A 17 2.55 9.05 27.70
CA ILE A 17 2.07 8.44 26.47
C ILE A 17 1.41 7.08 26.73
N LYS A 18 2.04 6.25 27.56
CA LYS A 18 1.51 4.93 27.93
C LYS A 18 0.16 5.06 28.64
N ALA A 19 -0.02 5.97 29.60
CA ALA A 19 -1.28 6.17 30.29
C ALA A 19 -2.38 6.58 29.27
N ILE A 20 -2.14 7.63 28.46
CA ILE A 20 -3.08 8.11 27.45
C ILE A 20 -3.53 6.98 26.50
N LEU A 21 -2.58 6.24 25.95
CA LEU A 21 -2.90 5.23 24.95
C LEU A 21 -3.49 3.95 25.54
N THR A 22 -3.15 3.60 26.80
CA THR A 22 -3.75 2.48 27.50
C THR A 22 -5.22 2.73 27.83
N ASP A 23 -5.57 3.96 28.23
CA ASP A 23 -6.97 4.37 28.48
C ASP A 23 -7.83 4.22 27.21
N GLU A 24 -7.23 4.39 26.02
CA GLU A 24 -7.88 4.19 24.72
C GLU A 24 -7.85 2.73 24.22
N GLY A 25 -7.38 1.79 25.06
CA GLY A 25 -7.42 0.36 24.77
C GLY A 25 -6.25 -0.17 23.93
N PHE A 26 -5.16 0.58 23.79
CA PHE A 26 -3.93 0.10 23.16
C PHE A 26 -3.04 -0.67 24.17
N ASN A 27 -2.29 -1.65 23.65
CA ASN A 27 -1.25 -2.33 24.44
C ASN A 27 0.10 -1.66 24.16
N ILE A 28 0.74 -1.11 25.22
CA ILE A 28 1.92 -0.28 25.10
C ILE A 28 3.15 -0.98 25.65
N GLN A 29 4.15 -1.16 24.80
CA GLN A 29 5.51 -1.51 25.17
C GLN A 29 6.38 -0.25 25.11
N VAL A 30 7.31 -0.12 26.06
CA VAL A 30 8.24 1.01 26.14
C VAL A 30 9.67 0.52 25.98
N ALA A 31 10.48 1.25 25.23
CA ALA A 31 11.94 1.08 25.12
C ALA A 31 12.62 2.42 25.39
N HIS A 32 13.74 2.41 26.11
CA HIS A 32 14.44 3.64 26.49
C HIS A 32 15.74 3.87 25.72
N ASN A 33 16.09 2.97 24.79
CA ASN A 33 17.28 3.06 23.95
C ASN A 33 17.08 2.22 22.67
N SER A 34 18.02 2.35 21.75
CA SER A 34 18.00 1.65 20.47
C SER A 34 18.10 0.13 20.59
N ASP A 35 18.89 -0.37 21.55
CA ASP A 35 19.12 -1.82 21.70
C ASP A 35 17.85 -2.52 22.18
N ASP A 36 17.17 -1.95 23.18
CA ASP A 36 15.86 -2.43 23.64
C ASP A 36 14.81 -2.33 22.52
N ALA A 37 14.78 -1.23 21.78
CA ALA A 37 13.87 -1.03 20.67
C ALA A 37 14.02 -2.14 19.62
N PHE A 38 15.23 -2.39 19.13
CA PHE A 38 15.48 -3.45 18.14
C PHE A 38 15.22 -4.85 18.68
N ASN A 39 15.52 -5.12 19.97
CA ASN A 39 15.20 -6.39 20.61
C ASN A 39 13.68 -6.63 20.66
N TYR A 40 12.87 -5.61 20.98
CA TYR A 40 11.42 -5.72 20.98
C TYR A 40 10.85 -5.86 19.56
N ILE A 41 11.32 -5.08 18.60
CA ILE A 41 10.89 -5.15 17.19
C ILE A 41 11.20 -6.53 16.59
N SER A 42 12.30 -7.17 17.00
CA SER A 42 12.65 -8.50 16.50
C SER A 42 11.79 -9.63 17.07
N LYS A 43 11.18 -9.45 18.26
CA LYS A 43 10.43 -10.48 18.98
C LYS A 43 8.91 -10.32 18.90
N HIS A 44 8.43 -9.12 18.62
CA HIS A 44 7.01 -8.80 18.65
C HIS A 44 6.59 -8.01 17.42
N SER A 45 5.31 -8.13 17.07
CA SER A 45 4.71 -7.33 16.01
C SER A 45 3.98 -6.13 16.61
N TYR A 46 4.21 -4.95 16.02
CA TYR A 46 3.57 -3.69 16.42
C TYR A 46 2.72 -3.12 15.29
N ASN A 47 1.65 -2.41 15.65
CA ASN A 47 0.78 -1.70 14.73
C ASN A 47 1.24 -0.27 14.48
N LEU A 48 2.03 0.29 15.39
CA LEU A 48 2.60 1.63 15.32
C LEU A 48 3.85 1.72 16.20
N ILE A 49 4.79 2.57 15.80
CA ILE A 49 5.94 2.96 16.62
C ILE A 49 5.87 4.47 16.83
N ILE A 50 6.03 4.89 18.09
CA ILE A 50 6.25 6.28 18.47
C ILE A 50 7.71 6.40 18.85
N LEU A 51 8.44 7.33 18.24
CA LEU A 51 9.89 7.39 18.33
C LEU A 51 10.35 8.81 18.58
N ASP A 52 11.03 9.02 19.70
CA ASP A 52 11.73 10.29 19.95
C ASP A 52 12.97 10.43 19.05
N VAL A 53 13.25 11.66 18.64
CA VAL A 53 14.45 11.96 17.84
C VAL A 53 15.72 11.86 18.66
N TRP A 54 15.69 12.43 19.86
CA TRP A 54 16.85 12.53 20.73
C TRP A 54 16.77 11.43 21.80
N LEU A 55 17.71 10.52 21.76
CA LEU A 55 17.82 9.41 22.71
C LEU A 55 19.17 9.49 23.39
N ASP A 56 19.20 10.02 24.61
CA ASP A 56 20.41 10.11 25.40
C ASP A 56 20.91 8.70 25.78
N ASN A 57 22.23 8.54 25.78
CA ASN A 57 22.91 7.26 26.07
C ASN A 57 22.47 6.09 25.15
N SER A 58 21.92 6.35 23.98
CA SER A 58 21.56 5.37 22.97
C SER A 58 22.66 5.27 21.89
N LYS A 59 22.83 4.08 21.31
CA LYS A 59 23.78 3.84 20.22
C LYS A 59 23.38 4.54 18.92
N TYR A 60 22.09 4.67 18.68
CA TYR A 60 21.50 5.31 17.51
C TYR A 60 20.49 6.35 17.99
N ASP A 61 20.44 7.48 17.28
CA ASP A 61 19.36 8.46 17.44
C ASP A 61 18.05 7.98 16.75
N GLY A 62 16.95 8.69 16.99
CA GLY A 62 15.66 8.28 16.45
C GLY A 62 15.60 8.30 14.93
N LEU A 63 16.29 9.21 14.24
CA LEU A 63 16.31 9.24 12.78
C LEU A 63 17.13 8.09 12.19
N GLU A 64 18.19 7.68 12.87
CA GLU A 64 18.97 6.49 12.50
C GLU A 64 18.16 5.20 12.72
N ILE A 65 17.43 5.11 13.84
CA ILE A 65 16.50 3.99 14.12
C ILE A 65 15.41 3.93 13.03
N LEU A 66 14.81 5.05 12.67
CA LEU A 66 13.83 5.14 11.59
C LEU A 66 14.39 4.54 10.28
N LYS A 67 15.57 4.98 9.86
CA LYS A 67 16.23 4.49 8.63
C LYS A 67 16.50 2.99 8.69
N GLN A 68 16.88 2.46 9.85
CA GLN A 68 17.11 1.03 10.02
C GLN A 68 15.82 0.22 9.95
N ILE A 69 14.77 0.67 10.61
CA ILE A 69 13.44 0.02 10.56
C ILE A 69 12.90 0.01 9.12
N ARG A 70 13.05 1.12 8.38
CA ARG A 70 12.54 1.26 7.00
C ARG A 70 13.21 0.35 5.98
N LYS A 71 14.38 -0.23 6.28
CA LYS A 71 15.00 -1.23 5.38
C LYS A 71 14.14 -2.48 5.20
N ASN A 72 13.41 -2.88 6.24
CA ASN A 72 12.72 -4.18 6.28
C ASN A 72 11.24 -4.12 6.67
N LEU A 73 10.78 -3.00 7.25
CA LEU A 73 9.45 -2.91 7.85
C LEU A 73 8.71 -1.65 7.36
N THR A 74 7.42 -1.83 7.11
CA THR A 74 6.50 -0.77 6.67
C THR A 74 5.58 -0.27 7.79
N ILE A 75 5.82 -0.68 9.04
CA ILE A 75 5.03 -0.28 10.22
C ILE A 75 4.94 1.25 10.28
N PRO A 76 3.78 1.86 10.57
CA PRO A 76 3.68 3.30 10.72
C PRO A 76 4.55 3.79 11.88
N ILE A 77 5.27 4.88 11.65
CA ILE A 77 6.17 5.50 12.63
C ILE A 77 5.79 6.97 12.77
N ILE A 78 5.50 7.38 14.00
CA ILE A 78 5.32 8.78 14.39
C ILE A 78 6.60 9.22 15.08
N ILE A 79 7.21 10.29 14.59
CA ILE A 79 8.36 10.92 15.23
C ILE A 79 7.85 11.97 16.22
N ILE A 80 8.43 11.99 17.42
CA ILE A 80 8.19 13.05 18.42
C ILE A 80 9.51 13.76 18.70
N SER A 81 9.51 15.07 18.88
CA SER A 81 10.73 15.82 19.22
C SER A 81 10.45 17.09 20.02
N GLY A 82 11.27 17.35 21.02
CA GLY A 82 11.24 18.61 21.80
C GLY A 82 11.97 19.79 21.13
N HIS A 83 12.83 19.52 20.14
CA HIS A 83 13.62 20.53 19.43
C HIS A 83 13.45 20.36 17.91
N GLY A 84 12.17 20.27 17.47
CA GLY A 84 11.87 20.12 16.05
C GLY A 84 11.94 21.47 15.32
N ASN A 85 12.79 21.54 14.29
CA ASN A 85 12.63 22.57 13.27
C ASN A 85 11.95 21.97 12.03
N ILE A 86 11.46 22.82 11.14
CA ILE A 86 10.77 22.42 9.91
C ILE A 86 11.65 21.49 9.05
N GLU A 87 12.96 21.74 9.03
CA GLU A 87 13.91 20.93 8.24
C GLU A 87 14.00 19.50 8.76
N MET A 88 14.03 19.30 10.08
CA MET A 88 14.03 17.99 10.72
C MET A 88 12.72 17.24 10.46
N ALA A 89 11.57 17.90 10.58
CA ALA A 89 10.28 17.29 10.25
C ALA A 89 10.21 16.84 8.79
N VAL A 90 10.65 17.69 7.86
CA VAL A 90 10.71 17.35 6.42
C VAL A 90 11.67 16.19 6.16
N SER A 91 12.82 16.14 6.84
CA SER A 91 13.77 15.04 6.72
C SER A 91 13.17 13.72 7.24
N ALA A 92 12.56 13.74 8.43
CA ALA A 92 11.90 12.57 9.00
C ALA A 92 10.82 11.99 8.07
N ILE A 93 9.99 12.83 7.48
CA ILE A 93 8.96 12.40 6.53
C ILE A 93 9.58 11.82 5.25
N LYS A 94 10.65 12.43 4.71
CA LYS A 94 11.39 11.89 3.56
C LYS A 94 12.05 10.56 3.85
N ASP A 95 12.56 10.36 5.07
CA ASP A 95 13.15 9.11 5.53
C ASP A 95 12.09 8.04 5.88
N GLY A 96 10.80 8.36 5.72
CA GLY A 96 9.71 7.42 5.80
C GLY A 96 8.88 7.47 7.09
N ALA A 97 9.00 8.49 7.92
CA ALA A 97 8.05 8.71 9.00
C ALA A 97 6.66 9.03 8.44
N ASN A 98 5.62 8.57 9.12
CA ASN A 98 4.23 8.83 8.74
C ASN A 98 3.76 10.19 9.22
N GLU A 99 4.26 10.64 10.37
CA GLU A 99 3.92 11.91 10.98
C GLU A 99 5.05 12.41 11.89
N PHE A 100 5.04 13.73 12.18
CA PHE A 100 5.96 14.38 13.10
C PHE A 100 5.14 15.21 14.10
N ILE A 101 5.42 15.01 15.40
CA ILE A 101 4.77 15.73 16.50
C ILE A 101 5.83 16.46 17.32
N GLU A 102 5.64 17.75 17.51
CA GLU A 102 6.51 18.58 18.35
C GLU A 102 6.06 18.51 19.82
N LYS A 103 7.00 18.34 20.74
CA LYS A 103 6.79 18.48 22.19
C LYS A 103 6.80 19.96 22.58
N PRO A 104 5.91 20.45 23.48
CA PRO A 104 4.84 19.70 24.14
C PRO A 104 3.62 19.48 23.25
N PHE A 105 3.03 18.32 23.33
CA PHE A 105 1.79 17.96 22.62
C PHE A 105 0.65 17.72 23.60
N ASN A 106 -0.58 17.94 23.16
CA ASN A 106 -1.76 17.58 23.91
C ASN A 106 -2.25 16.17 23.58
N THR A 107 -3.07 15.62 24.48
CA THR A 107 -3.65 14.27 24.36
C THR A 107 -4.42 14.10 23.05
N GLU A 108 -5.24 15.07 22.68
CA GLU A 108 -6.09 15.03 21.50
C GLU A 108 -5.26 14.90 20.20
N ARG A 109 -4.17 15.68 20.08
CA ARG A 109 -3.26 15.62 18.93
C ARG A 109 -2.56 14.25 18.84
N LEU A 110 -2.08 13.72 19.97
CA LEU A 110 -1.45 12.40 20.00
C LEU A 110 -2.43 11.32 19.53
N LEU A 111 -3.64 11.28 20.07
CA LEU A 111 -4.66 10.29 19.71
C LEU A 111 -5.08 10.40 18.25
N LEU A 112 -5.28 11.61 17.74
CA LEU A 112 -5.61 11.82 16.34
C LEU A 112 -4.52 11.28 15.41
N SER A 113 -3.25 11.59 15.69
CA SER A 113 -2.10 11.14 14.91
C SER A 113 -1.96 9.62 14.94
N VAL A 114 -2.11 9.00 16.11
CA VAL A 114 -2.04 7.54 16.30
C VAL A 114 -3.13 6.84 15.50
N ASN A 115 -4.39 7.24 15.67
CA ASN A 115 -5.52 6.62 14.99
C ASN A 115 -5.42 6.77 13.47
N ARG A 116 -5.12 7.97 12.97
CA ARG A 116 -4.94 8.25 11.54
C ARG A 116 -3.81 7.43 10.92
N SER A 117 -2.65 7.34 11.61
CA SER A 117 -1.50 6.59 11.09
C SER A 117 -1.79 5.10 10.98
N ILE A 118 -2.49 4.53 11.97
CA ILE A 118 -2.89 3.12 11.97
C ILE A 118 -3.92 2.87 10.87
N GLU A 119 -4.99 3.68 10.79
CA GLU A 119 -6.06 3.54 9.81
C GLU A 119 -5.52 3.61 8.37
N LEU A 120 -4.71 4.62 8.05
CA LEU A 120 -4.09 4.75 6.73
C LEU A 120 -3.20 3.56 6.39
N HIS A 121 -2.50 2.99 7.37
CA HIS A 121 -1.68 1.80 7.15
C HIS A 121 -2.55 0.57 6.88
N GLU A 122 -3.61 0.36 7.65
CA GLU A 122 -4.56 -0.75 7.46
C GLU A 122 -5.22 -0.67 6.08
N VAL A 123 -5.75 0.48 5.69
CA VAL A 123 -6.35 0.68 4.35
C VAL A 123 -5.34 0.42 3.22
N LYS A 124 -4.10 0.89 3.35
CA LYS A 124 -3.04 0.60 2.37
C LYS A 124 -2.69 -0.88 2.34
N HIS A 125 -2.65 -1.55 3.48
CA HIS A 125 -2.36 -2.98 3.59
C HIS A 125 -3.48 -3.83 2.98
N GLU A 126 -4.75 -3.53 3.30
CA GLU A 126 -5.91 -4.19 2.69
C GLU A 126 -5.94 -3.98 1.18
N ASN A 127 -5.69 -2.76 0.71
CA ASN A 127 -5.63 -2.46 -0.72
C ASN A 127 -4.49 -3.22 -1.42
N ARG A 128 -3.35 -3.42 -0.73
CA ARG A 128 -2.25 -4.24 -1.22
C ARG A 128 -2.64 -5.71 -1.29
N ILE A 129 -3.26 -6.27 -0.24
CA ILE A 129 -3.74 -7.66 -0.23
C ILE A 129 -4.78 -7.88 -1.33
N LEU A 130 -5.74 -6.98 -1.51
CA LEU A 130 -6.73 -7.05 -2.58
C LEU A 130 -6.06 -7.01 -3.97
N LYS A 131 -5.06 -6.16 -4.15
CA LYS A 131 -4.27 -6.09 -5.38
C LYS A 131 -3.39 -7.34 -5.56
N GLU A 132 -2.73 -7.82 -4.52
CA GLU A 132 -1.88 -9.01 -4.54
C GLU A 132 -2.72 -10.28 -4.70
N GLY A 133 -3.86 -10.42 -4.03
CA GLY A 133 -4.80 -11.54 -4.20
C GLY A 133 -5.37 -11.62 -5.62
N SER A 134 -5.51 -10.49 -6.30
CA SER A 134 -5.93 -10.45 -7.71
C SER A 134 -4.80 -10.83 -8.70
N ILE A 135 -3.53 -10.65 -8.33
CA ILE A 135 -2.39 -10.75 -9.28
C ILE A 135 -1.37 -11.82 -8.85
N SER A 136 -1.19 -12.09 -7.53
CA SER A 136 -0.04 -12.85 -7.04
C SER A 136 -0.20 -14.38 -7.06
N ASP A 137 -1.42 -14.91 -7.06
CA ASP A 137 -1.65 -16.35 -6.96
C ASP A 137 -1.45 -17.14 -8.27
N TYR A 138 -1.21 -16.45 -9.39
CA TYR A 138 -1.02 -17.10 -10.67
C TYR A 138 0.43 -17.04 -11.12
N LYS A 139 1.13 -18.18 -11.00
CA LYS A 139 2.44 -18.35 -11.64
C LYS A 139 2.22 -18.83 -13.08
N PHE A 140 2.74 -18.06 -14.05
CA PHE A 140 2.83 -18.52 -15.43
C PHE A 140 3.91 -19.61 -15.52
N ILE A 141 3.50 -20.88 -15.26
CA ILE A 141 4.38 -22.03 -15.17
C ILE A 141 4.36 -22.78 -16.50
N GLY A 142 5.52 -23.27 -16.92
CA GLY A 142 5.68 -24.13 -18.10
C GLY A 142 7.01 -23.89 -18.79
N GLU A 143 7.52 -24.96 -19.40
CA GLU A 143 8.81 -25.03 -20.10
C GLU A 143 8.67 -25.56 -21.55
N SER A 144 7.43 -25.76 -22.02
CA SER A 144 7.23 -26.15 -23.42
C SER A 144 7.69 -25.06 -24.37
N SER A 145 8.06 -25.43 -25.59
CA SER A 145 8.52 -24.45 -26.60
C SER A 145 7.47 -23.35 -26.89
N ALA A 146 6.17 -23.70 -26.77
CA ALA A 146 5.08 -22.72 -26.92
C ALA A 146 5.08 -21.69 -25.77
N ILE A 147 5.18 -22.17 -24.52
CA ILE A 147 5.21 -21.29 -23.34
C ILE A 147 6.45 -20.38 -23.36
N ILE A 148 7.62 -20.92 -23.74
CA ILE A 148 8.85 -20.12 -23.86
C ILE A 148 8.68 -19.00 -24.90
N LYS A 149 8.06 -19.29 -26.05
CA LYS A 149 7.76 -18.27 -27.07
C LYS A 149 6.82 -17.18 -26.53
N ILE A 150 5.77 -17.56 -25.79
CA ILE A 150 4.84 -16.61 -25.17
C ILE A 150 5.58 -15.73 -24.15
N LYS A 151 6.42 -16.31 -23.27
CA LYS A 151 7.24 -15.54 -22.32
C LYS A 151 8.13 -14.52 -23.03
N GLN A 152 8.77 -14.91 -24.14
CA GLN A 152 9.59 -13.99 -24.95
C GLN A 152 8.77 -12.86 -25.59
N GLN A 153 7.54 -13.14 -26.03
CA GLN A 153 6.64 -12.13 -26.56
C GLN A 153 6.19 -11.15 -25.47
N ILE A 154 5.82 -11.65 -24.28
CA ILE A 154 5.45 -10.81 -23.13
C ILE A 154 6.55 -9.81 -22.80
N VAL A 155 7.81 -10.27 -22.68
CA VAL A 155 8.95 -9.38 -22.36
C VAL A 155 9.14 -8.29 -23.41
N LYS A 156 8.84 -8.56 -24.69
CA LYS A 156 8.95 -7.58 -25.76
C LYS A 156 7.79 -6.57 -25.81
N ILE A 157 6.56 -7.05 -25.51
CA ILE A 157 5.34 -6.25 -25.66
C ILE A 157 5.05 -5.44 -24.40
N ALA A 158 5.24 -6.02 -23.21
CA ALA A 158 4.87 -5.40 -21.95
C ALA A 158 5.43 -3.99 -21.70
N PRO A 159 6.69 -3.65 -22.08
CA PRO A 159 7.20 -2.30 -21.92
C PRO A 159 6.64 -1.27 -22.93
N THR A 160 5.86 -1.72 -23.91
CA THR A 160 5.27 -0.84 -24.93
C THR A 160 3.91 -0.30 -24.47
N SER A 161 3.46 0.80 -25.07
CA SER A 161 2.10 1.34 -24.87
C SER A 161 1.08 0.76 -25.87
N SER A 162 1.37 -0.41 -26.44
CA SER A 162 0.53 -1.04 -27.47
C SER A 162 -0.67 -1.73 -26.85
N ARG A 163 -1.79 -1.70 -27.56
CA ARG A 163 -2.93 -2.56 -27.23
C ARG A 163 -2.57 -4.01 -27.61
N VAL A 164 -2.91 -4.95 -26.75
CA VAL A 164 -2.59 -6.38 -26.93
C VAL A 164 -3.89 -7.17 -27.01
N MET A 165 -4.03 -7.97 -28.06
CA MET A 165 -5.12 -8.94 -28.18
C MET A 165 -4.57 -10.35 -27.87
N ILE A 166 -5.24 -11.06 -26.95
CA ILE A 166 -4.86 -12.43 -26.57
C ILE A 166 -5.91 -13.40 -27.11
N TYR A 167 -5.48 -14.31 -27.95
CA TYR A 167 -6.34 -15.35 -28.53
C TYR A 167 -6.07 -16.70 -27.90
N GLY A 168 -7.13 -17.47 -27.64
CA GLY A 168 -7.07 -18.82 -27.13
C GLY A 168 -8.45 -19.35 -26.76
N GLU A 169 -8.56 -20.68 -26.67
CA GLU A 169 -9.77 -21.35 -26.22
C GLU A 169 -10.11 -20.98 -24.76
N SER A 170 -11.34 -21.24 -24.34
CA SER A 170 -11.74 -21.01 -22.95
C SER A 170 -10.89 -21.90 -22.02
N GLY A 171 -10.49 -21.35 -20.86
CA GLY A 171 -9.69 -22.07 -19.87
C GLY A 171 -8.19 -22.20 -20.19
N THR A 172 -7.68 -21.62 -21.29
CA THR A 172 -6.24 -21.71 -21.65
C THR A 172 -5.35 -20.74 -20.87
N GLY A 173 -5.89 -19.92 -19.95
CA GLY A 173 -5.12 -19.00 -19.11
C GLY A 173 -4.84 -17.64 -19.77
N LYS A 174 -5.76 -17.13 -20.58
CA LYS A 174 -5.66 -15.79 -21.18
C LYS A 174 -5.49 -14.71 -20.10
N ASP A 175 -6.19 -14.84 -18.99
CA ASP A 175 -6.10 -13.96 -17.82
C ASP A 175 -4.71 -14.00 -17.16
N ILE A 176 -4.07 -15.17 -17.09
CA ILE A 176 -2.71 -15.32 -16.58
C ILE A 176 -1.71 -14.56 -17.47
N ILE A 177 -1.88 -14.66 -18.81
CA ILE A 177 -1.04 -13.94 -19.77
C ILE A 177 -1.23 -12.42 -19.61
N ALA A 178 -2.47 -11.95 -19.47
CA ALA A 178 -2.77 -10.54 -19.27
C ALA A 178 -2.12 -9.98 -17.99
N LYS A 179 -2.21 -10.73 -16.89
CA LYS A 179 -1.55 -10.40 -15.61
C LYS A 179 -0.03 -10.38 -15.73
N GLU A 180 0.55 -11.34 -16.49
CA GLU A 180 1.99 -11.38 -16.70
C GLU A 180 2.49 -10.22 -17.58
N ILE A 181 1.71 -9.78 -18.57
CA ILE A 181 1.98 -8.57 -19.35
C ILE A 181 1.97 -7.35 -18.43
N HIS A 182 0.95 -7.21 -17.56
CA HIS A 182 0.87 -6.11 -16.61
C HIS A 182 2.08 -6.07 -15.67
N LYS A 183 2.47 -7.19 -15.07
CA LYS A 183 3.64 -7.31 -14.18
C LYS A 183 4.96 -6.86 -14.83
N ASN A 184 5.08 -7.05 -16.13
CA ASN A 184 6.27 -6.67 -16.90
C ASN A 184 6.13 -5.32 -17.61
N SER A 185 4.99 -4.62 -17.44
CA SER A 185 4.72 -3.32 -18.05
C SER A 185 5.36 -2.16 -17.27
N ARG A 186 5.33 -0.98 -17.88
CA ARG A 186 5.72 0.28 -17.21
C ARG A 186 4.75 0.66 -16.09
N ASN A 187 3.52 0.20 -16.18
CA ASN A 187 2.41 0.51 -15.25
C ASN A 187 2.17 -0.63 -14.25
N LYS A 188 3.16 -1.47 -14.00
CA LYS A 188 3.08 -2.65 -13.10
C LYS A 188 2.65 -2.33 -11.67
N ASP A 189 2.91 -1.11 -11.22
CA ASP A 189 2.56 -0.63 -9.87
C ASP A 189 1.16 0.01 -9.83
N GLY A 190 0.54 0.20 -11.01
CA GLY A 190 -0.80 0.71 -11.18
C GLY A 190 -1.88 -0.37 -11.01
N PRO A 191 -3.16 0.02 -11.13
CA PRO A 191 -4.28 -0.93 -11.01
C PRO A 191 -4.34 -1.89 -12.20
N PHE A 192 -4.74 -3.14 -11.93
CA PHE A 192 -5.13 -4.12 -12.95
C PHE A 192 -6.63 -4.34 -12.85
N ILE A 193 -7.37 -3.75 -13.76
CA ILE A 193 -8.83 -3.78 -13.77
C ILE A 193 -9.30 -4.82 -14.78
N ILE A 194 -10.21 -5.69 -14.36
CA ILE A 194 -10.81 -6.73 -15.21
C ILE A 194 -12.25 -6.34 -15.51
N LEU A 195 -12.59 -6.32 -16.78
CA LEU A 195 -13.94 -6.14 -17.29
C LEU A 195 -14.32 -7.41 -18.05
N ASN A 196 -15.36 -8.11 -17.63
CA ASN A 196 -15.88 -9.25 -18.38
C ASN A 196 -17.10 -8.82 -19.22
N ALA A 197 -16.88 -8.70 -20.53
CA ALA A 197 -17.91 -8.21 -21.45
C ALA A 197 -19.11 -9.17 -21.61
N ALA A 198 -18.93 -10.48 -21.34
CA ALA A 198 -20.02 -11.44 -21.40
C ALA A 198 -20.97 -11.38 -20.22
N LEU A 199 -20.55 -10.82 -19.08
CA LEU A 199 -21.38 -10.73 -17.87
C LEU A 199 -22.14 -9.41 -17.76
N MET A 200 -21.89 -8.48 -18.67
CA MET A 200 -22.50 -7.15 -18.62
C MET A 200 -23.77 -7.07 -19.44
N GLU A 201 -24.75 -6.41 -18.88
CA GLU A 201 -25.94 -6.04 -19.64
C GLU A 201 -25.57 -4.98 -20.69
N PRO A 202 -25.99 -5.14 -21.96
CA PRO A 202 -25.67 -4.20 -23.03
C PRO A 202 -25.99 -2.73 -22.70
N GLU A 203 -27.07 -2.53 -21.94
CA GLU A 203 -27.55 -1.21 -21.53
C GLU A 203 -26.65 -0.53 -20.49
N ASN A 204 -25.91 -1.31 -19.69
CA ASN A 204 -25.06 -0.81 -18.62
C ASN A 204 -23.58 -0.72 -19.01
N LEU A 205 -23.17 -1.33 -20.14
CA LEU A 205 -21.79 -1.45 -20.53
C LEU A 205 -21.08 -0.09 -20.73
N GLU A 206 -21.77 0.89 -21.32
CA GLU A 206 -21.23 2.24 -21.49
C GLU A 206 -21.01 2.93 -20.13
N SER A 207 -22.00 2.84 -19.25
CA SER A 207 -21.90 3.44 -17.92
C SER A 207 -20.82 2.78 -17.05
N GLU A 208 -20.62 1.47 -17.16
CA GLU A 208 -19.57 0.79 -16.46
C GLU A 208 -18.17 1.10 -17.04
N LEU A 209 -18.04 1.24 -18.36
CA LEU A 209 -16.77 1.62 -19.00
C LEU A 209 -16.38 3.07 -18.72
N PHE A 210 -17.30 4.01 -18.97
CA PHE A 210 -17.03 5.44 -18.95
C PHE A 210 -17.46 6.13 -17.66
N GLY A 211 -18.29 5.46 -16.84
CA GLY A 211 -18.89 6.05 -15.64
C GLY A 211 -20.17 6.82 -15.92
N ILE A 212 -20.79 7.31 -14.87
CA ILE A 212 -22.00 8.12 -14.91
C ILE A 212 -21.70 9.48 -14.28
N GLN A 213 -22.03 10.54 -14.99
CA GLN A 213 -22.03 11.89 -14.45
C GLN A 213 -23.40 12.52 -14.68
N ASP A 214 -24.26 12.48 -13.66
CA ASP A 214 -25.54 13.17 -13.64
C ASP A 214 -25.60 14.07 -12.40
N ASN A 215 -26.56 15.00 -12.36
CA ASN A 215 -26.66 16.07 -11.35
C ASN A 215 -26.61 15.59 -9.88
N ASN A 216 -26.84 14.31 -9.59
CA ASN A 216 -26.82 13.73 -8.25
C ASN A 216 -26.04 12.42 -8.11
N LEU A 217 -25.47 11.89 -9.20
CA LEU A 217 -24.72 10.62 -9.19
C LEU A 217 -23.43 10.80 -9.96
N TYR A 218 -22.31 10.48 -9.31
CA TYR A 218 -21.01 10.39 -9.94
C TYR A 218 -20.44 9.00 -9.67
N GLU A 219 -20.37 8.18 -10.71
CA GLU A 219 -19.73 6.87 -10.65
C GLU A 219 -18.55 6.82 -11.60
N ILE A 220 -17.40 6.46 -11.06
CA ILE A 220 -16.13 6.34 -11.80
C ILE A 220 -16.16 5.07 -12.64
N GLY A 221 -15.95 5.19 -13.97
CA GLY A 221 -15.91 4.07 -14.89
C GLY A 221 -14.64 3.23 -14.80
N HIS A 222 -14.68 2.05 -15.43
CA HIS A 222 -13.52 1.12 -15.45
C HIS A 222 -12.29 1.70 -16.16
N LEU A 223 -12.47 2.54 -17.18
CA LEU A 223 -11.38 3.23 -17.86
C LEU A 223 -10.65 4.19 -16.92
N GLU A 224 -11.39 4.99 -16.15
CA GLU A 224 -10.81 5.91 -15.17
C GLU A 224 -10.16 5.13 -14.00
N LYS A 225 -10.82 4.06 -13.51
CA LYS A 225 -10.24 3.16 -12.50
C LYS A 225 -8.93 2.51 -12.95
N ALA A 226 -8.74 2.30 -14.26
CA ALA A 226 -7.54 1.72 -14.85
C ALA A 226 -6.46 2.75 -15.19
N GLU A 227 -6.67 4.02 -14.86
CA GLU A 227 -5.70 5.08 -15.16
C GLU A 227 -4.33 4.77 -14.55
N ASN A 228 -3.26 4.99 -15.32
CA ASN A 228 -1.90 4.60 -14.98
C ASN A 228 -1.72 3.11 -14.65
N GLY A 229 -2.62 2.25 -15.11
CA GLY A 229 -2.64 0.81 -14.90
C GLY A 229 -2.86 0.03 -16.19
N THR A 230 -3.66 -1.03 -16.10
CA THR A 230 -4.06 -1.89 -17.22
C THR A 230 -5.54 -2.23 -17.12
N LEU A 231 -6.29 -2.01 -18.17
CA LEU A 231 -7.63 -2.53 -18.35
C LEU A 231 -7.56 -3.83 -19.16
N PHE A 232 -8.01 -4.94 -18.58
CA PHE A 232 -8.16 -6.21 -19.26
C PHE A 232 -9.65 -6.46 -19.53
N ILE A 233 -10.02 -6.49 -20.82
CA ILE A 233 -11.37 -6.80 -21.25
C ILE A 233 -11.40 -8.27 -21.64
N ASP A 234 -12.05 -9.10 -20.82
CA ASP A 234 -12.26 -10.52 -21.09
C ASP A 234 -13.52 -10.71 -21.93
N GLU A 235 -13.52 -11.77 -22.76
CA GLU A 235 -14.61 -12.12 -23.69
C GLU A 235 -15.04 -10.92 -24.57
N VAL A 236 -14.06 -10.15 -25.07
CA VAL A 236 -14.32 -8.94 -25.90
C VAL A 236 -15.17 -9.21 -27.14
N GLY A 237 -15.19 -10.46 -27.63
CA GLY A 237 -16.03 -10.90 -28.75
C GLY A 237 -17.54 -10.89 -28.45
N GLU A 238 -17.92 -10.97 -27.18
CA GLU A 238 -19.30 -10.93 -26.71
C GLU A 238 -19.82 -9.49 -26.54
N MET A 239 -18.95 -8.49 -26.69
CA MET A 239 -19.33 -7.09 -26.59
C MET A 239 -20.35 -6.72 -27.68
N PRO A 240 -21.45 -6.02 -27.35
CA PRO A 240 -22.44 -5.58 -28.33
C PRO A 240 -21.80 -4.73 -29.44
N LEU A 241 -22.22 -4.94 -30.69
CA LEU A 241 -21.68 -4.23 -31.85
C LEU A 241 -21.77 -2.69 -31.73
N GLN A 242 -22.79 -2.20 -31.05
CA GLN A 242 -22.97 -0.76 -30.79
C GLN A 242 -21.88 -0.19 -29.89
N THR A 243 -21.36 -0.98 -28.96
CA THR A 243 -20.31 -0.57 -28.00
C THR A 243 -18.89 -0.80 -28.56
N GLN A 244 -18.76 -1.59 -29.64
CA GLN A 244 -17.47 -1.82 -30.32
C GLN A 244 -17.05 -0.62 -31.20
N ALA A 245 -17.91 0.31 -31.51
CA ALA A 245 -17.68 1.49 -32.33
C ALA A 245 -17.14 2.65 -31.48
#